data_0e94f538af5e9ea6e39eb3f060735ad1
#
_entry.id   0e94f538af5e9ea6e39eb3f060735ad1
#
_cell.length_a   1.000
_cell.length_b   1.000
_cell.length_c   1.000
_cell.angle_alpha   90.00
_cell.angle_beta   90.00
_cell.angle_gamma   90.00
#
_symmetry.space_group_name_H-M   'P 1'
#
loop_
_entity.id
_entity.type
_entity.pdbx_description
1 polymer ?
#
loop_
_entity_poly.entity_id
_entity_poly.type
_entity_poly.pdbx_seq_one_letter_code
_entity_poly.pdbx_strand_id
1 'polypeptide(L)'
;MVEYCHCDSCRRLSGSVVSTFIGYARESFGMIDGEPVYYQSSPGTRRSFRGACGTRLFFESDDYPEEIYISVGTLEDLETWSPDRHVWVSDKVSWHVIGDDLAQHDAFSGSGAAADGLPYKKPA
;
A
#
# COMPACT_ATOMS: atom_id res chain seq x y z
N MET A 1 -6.18 8.60 -3.64
CA MET A 1 -6.75 7.42 -2.95
C MET A 1 -5.88 7.09 -1.76
N VAL A 2 -6.49 6.97 -0.59
CA VAL A 2 -5.81 6.52 0.63
C VAL A 2 -6.56 5.31 1.17
N GLU A 3 -5.85 4.24 1.50
CA GLU A 3 -6.48 2.97 1.84
C GLU A 3 -5.85 2.28 3.03
N TYR A 4 -6.69 1.57 3.78
CA TYR A 4 -6.25 0.53 4.71
C TYR A 4 -6.10 -0.78 3.93
N CYS A 5 -4.95 -1.42 4.04
CA CYS A 5 -4.67 -2.69 3.38
C CYS A 5 -4.53 -3.82 4.40
N HIS A 6 -5.36 -4.84 4.27
CA HIS A 6 -5.38 -6.00 5.17
C HIS A 6 -4.67 -7.21 4.59
N CYS A 7 -4.00 -7.09 3.45
CA CYS A 7 -3.43 -8.25 2.77
C CYS A 7 -2.28 -8.90 3.54
N ASP A 8 -2.11 -10.19 3.36
CA ASP A 8 -1.05 -10.98 4.01
C ASP A 8 0.35 -10.46 3.70
N SER A 9 0.59 -10.03 2.46
CA SER A 9 1.91 -9.56 2.04
C SER A 9 2.30 -8.28 2.77
N CYS A 10 1.38 -7.31 2.85
CA CYS A 10 1.62 -6.07 3.58
C CYS A 10 1.77 -6.31 5.08
N ARG A 11 0.96 -7.19 5.64
CA ARG A 11 1.03 -7.57 7.05
C ARG A 11 2.38 -8.16 7.40
N ARG A 12 2.85 -9.11 6.62
CA ARG A 12 4.14 -9.79 6.86
C ARG A 12 5.33 -8.85 6.74
N LEU A 13 5.29 -7.95 5.77
CA LEU A 13 6.40 -7.04 5.53
C LEU A 13 6.45 -5.87 6.51
N SER A 14 5.30 -5.36 6.92
CA SER A 14 5.24 -4.24 7.87
C SER A 14 5.30 -4.68 9.32
N GLY A 15 4.89 -5.91 9.62
CA GLY A 15 4.68 -6.36 10.99
C GLY A 15 3.42 -5.80 11.64
N SER A 16 2.58 -5.10 10.87
CA SER A 16 1.30 -4.56 11.33
C SER A 16 0.15 -5.31 10.66
N VAL A 17 -0.92 -5.58 11.40
CA VAL A 17 -2.09 -6.30 10.85
C VAL A 17 -2.88 -5.48 9.84
N VAL A 18 -2.70 -4.17 9.85
CA VAL A 18 -3.27 -3.23 8.87
C VAL A 18 -2.19 -2.25 8.45
N SER A 19 -2.05 -2.04 7.16
CA SER A 19 -1.17 -1.03 6.59
C SER A 19 -2.00 0.07 5.95
N THR A 20 -1.47 1.28 5.87
CA THR A 20 -2.12 2.41 5.21
C THR A 20 -1.24 2.92 4.09
N PHE A 21 -1.84 3.10 2.92
CA PHE A 21 -1.13 3.58 1.74
C PHE A 21 -1.87 4.72 1.06
N ILE A 22 -1.10 5.62 0.47
CA ILE A 22 -1.60 6.58 -0.49
C ILE A 22 -1.02 6.28 -1.86
N GLY A 23 -1.89 6.17 -2.87
CA GLY A 23 -1.49 5.96 -4.26
C GLY A 23 -1.29 7.29 -4.96
N TYR A 24 -0.16 7.42 -5.63
CA TYR A 24 0.17 8.56 -6.47
C TYR A 24 0.52 8.11 -7.88
N ALA A 25 0.36 9.02 -8.85
CA ALA A 25 0.93 8.82 -10.16
C ALA A 25 2.46 8.72 -10.05
N ARG A 26 3.03 7.71 -10.66
CA ARG A 26 4.48 7.47 -10.64
C ARG A 26 5.28 8.67 -11.15
N GLU A 27 4.77 9.33 -12.17
CA GLU A 27 5.40 10.52 -12.76
C GLU A 27 5.44 11.73 -11.82
N SER A 28 4.55 11.77 -10.83
CA SER A 28 4.50 12.86 -9.84
C SER A 28 5.37 12.61 -8.63
N PHE A 29 6.04 11.46 -8.56
CA PHE A 29 6.88 11.08 -7.43
C PHE A 29 8.36 11.26 -7.78
N GLY A 30 9.12 11.79 -6.83
CA GLY A 30 10.57 11.88 -6.94
C GLY A 30 11.24 11.86 -5.57
N MET A 31 12.43 11.30 -5.50
CA MET A 31 13.25 11.34 -4.30
C MET A 31 13.99 12.68 -4.25
N ILE A 32 13.90 13.37 -3.12
CA ILE A 32 14.60 14.63 -2.90
C ILE A 32 16.02 14.36 -2.39
N ASP A 33 16.16 13.38 -1.51
CA ASP A 33 17.43 13.05 -0.86
C ASP A 33 17.47 11.56 -0.51
N GLY A 34 18.66 10.98 -0.58
CA GLY A 34 18.91 9.59 -0.25
C GLY A 34 18.42 8.60 -1.29
N GLU A 35 18.79 7.33 -1.09
CA GLU A 35 18.35 6.22 -1.92
C GLU A 35 17.70 5.16 -1.06
N PRO A 36 16.48 4.74 -1.41
CA PRO A 36 15.82 3.64 -0.70
C PRO A 36 16.49 2.31 -1.03
N VAL A 37 16.42 1.37 -0.10
CA VAL A 37 16.75 -0.02 -0.34
C VAL A 37 15.49 -0.73 -0.83
N TYR A 38 15.63 -1.58 -1.83
CA TYR A 38 14.51 -2.31 -2.42
C TYR A 38 14.58 -3.79 -2.08
N TYR A 39 13.42 -4.35 -1.82
CA TYR A 39 13.21 -5.78 -1.65
C TYR A 39 12.12 -6.23 -2.61
N GLN A 40 12.43 -7.21 -3.42
CA GLN A 40 11.43 -7.85 -4.28
C GLN A 40 10.64 -8.87 -3.47
N SER A 41 9.45 -8.46 -3.02
CA SER A 41 8.61 -9.29 -2.15
C SER A 41 7.90 -10.42 -2.91
N SER A 42 7.71 -10.24 -4.20
CA SER A 42 7.15 -11.21 -5.13
C SER A 42 7.54 -10.80 -6.55
N PRO A 43 7.37 -11.69 -7.55
CA PRO A 43 7.67 -11.32 -8.93
C PRO A 43 6.92 -10.04 -9.33
N GLY A 44 7.66 -9.03 -9.77
CA GLY A 44 7.10 -7.76 -10.23
C GLY A 44 6.69 -6.79 -9.12
N THR A 45 6.87 -7.13 -7.85
CA THR A 45 6.55 -6.24 -6.73
C THR A 45 7.79 -5.88 -5.95
N ARG A 46 8.06 -4.60 -5.84
CA ARG A 46 9.20 -4.06 -5.10
C ARG A 46 8.71 -3.25 -3.92
N ARG A 47 9.33 -3.45 -2.78
CA ARG A 47 9.04 -2.72 -1.56
C ARG A 47 10.29 -2.03 -1.08
N SER A 48 10.17 -0.76 -0.74
CA SER A 48 11.32 0.04 -0.36
C SER A 48 11.29 0.36 1.12
N PHE A 49 12.48 0.55 1.64
CA PHE A 49 12.68 0.97 3.03
C PHE A 49 13.97 1.78 3.15
N ARG A 50 14.09 2.50 4.24
CA ARG A 50 15.30 3.25 4.53
C ARG A 50 16.32 2.32 5.18
N GLY A 51 17.50 2.18 4.56
CA GLY A 51 18.52 1.26 5.05
C GLY A 51 19.04 1.58 6.45
N ALA A 52 19.08 2.86 6.81
CA ALA A 52 19.62 3.30 8.11
C ALA A 52 18.71 2.95 9.30
N CYS A 53 17.39 2.81 9.09
CA CYS A 53 16.46 2.59 10.20
C CYS A 53 15.34 1.60 9.90
N GLY A 54 15.26 1.07 8.68
CA GLY A 54 14.24 0.11 8.29
C GLY A 54 12.83 0.67 8.08
N THR A 55 12.65 1.99 8.12
CA THR A 55 11.34 2.59 7.87
C THR A 55 10.80 2.18 6.51
N ARG A 56 9.59 1.65 6.47
CA ARG A 56 8.90 1.31 5.23
C ARG A 56 8.47 2.57 4.51
N LEU A 57 8.84 2.69 3.24
CA LEU A 57 8.60 3.91 2.48
C LEU A 57 7.46 3.74 1.47
N PHE A 58 7.65 2.91 0.46
CA PHE A 58 6.65 2.74 -0.59
C PHE A 58 6.76 1.36 -1.25
N PHE A 59 5.77 1.01 -2.06
CA PHE A 59 5.86 -0.14 -2.95
C PHE A 59 5.42 0.21 -4.36
N GLU A 60 5.91 -0.58 -5.30
CA GLU A 60 5.61 -0.49 -6.72
C GLU A 60 5.33 -1.89 -7.26
N SER A 61 4.47 -1.97 -8.27
CA SER A 61 4.17 -3.22 -8.95
C SER A 61 4.18 -3.05 -10.46
N ASP A 62 4.69 -4.06 -11.16
CA ASP A 62 4.65 -4.10 -12.61
C ASP A 62 3.23 -4.28 -13.15
N ASP A 63 2.28 -4.71 -12.32
CA ASP A 63 0.87 -4.82 -12.70
C ASP A 63 0.20 -3.46 -12.88
N TYR A 64 0.73 -2.41 -12.25
CA TYR A 64 0.29 -1.03 -12.42
C TYR A 64 1.50 -0.08 -12.36
N PRO A 65 2.26 -0.06 -13.45
CA PRO A 65 3.55 0.64 -13.48
C PRO A 65 3.44 2.16 -13.39
N GLU A 66 2.25 2.69 -13.55
CA GLU A 66 2.00 4.14 -13.53
C GLU A 66 1.73 4.66 -12.12
N GLU A 67 1.70 3.79 -11.12
CA GLU A 67 1.38 4.14 -9.74
C GLU A 67 2.51 3.77 -8.78
N ILE A 68 2.60 4.54 -7.70
CA ILE A 68 3.44 4.27 -6.55
C ILE A 68 2.58 4.41 -5.29
N TYR A 69 2.79 3.53 -4.32
CA TYR A 69 2.03 3.48 -3.08
C TYR A 69 2.93 3.80 -1.89
N ILE A 70 2.66 4.91 -1.24
CA ILE A 70 3.49 5.44 -0.16
C ILE A 70 2.85 5.09 1.18
N SER A 71 3.67 4.63 2.13
CA SER A 71 3.22 4.36 3.50
C SER A 71 2.78 5.67 4.17
N VAL A 72 1.51 5.79 4.49
CA VAL A 72 0.93 7.04 5.00
C VAL A 72 1.58 7.47 6.31
N GLY A 73 1.92 6.51 7.18
CA GLY A 73 2.54 6.82 8.46
C GLY A 73 3.90 7.51 8.40
N THR A 74 4.52 7.54 7.21
CA THR A 74 5.79 8.24 7.00
C THR A 74 5.62 9.68 6.53
N LEU A 75 4.40 10.08 6.23
CA LEU A 75 4.09 11.43 5.77
C LEU A 75 3.91 12.37 6.95
N GLU A 76 4.20 13.64 6.72
CA GLU A 76 3.81 14.70 7.63
C GLU A 76 2.33 15.03 7.42
N ASP A 77 1.72 15.71 8.38
CA ASP A 77 0.35 16.18 8.27
C ASP A 77 -0.68 15.06 8.02
N LEU A 78 -0.63 14.03 8.86
CA LEU A 78 -1.43 12.82 8.73
C LEU A 78 -2.93 13.07 8.68
N GLU A 79 -3.42 14.13 9.31
CA GLU A 79 -4.84 14.45 9.32
C GLU A 79 -5.38 14.75 7.90
N THR A 80 -4.51 15.18 7.01
CA THR A 80 -4.86 15.43 5.60
C THR A 80 -5.07 14.13 4.82
N TRP A 81 -4.45 13.03 5.27
CA TRP A 81 -4.38 11.77 4.51
C TRP A 81 -5.23 10.66 5.12
N SER A 82 -6.41 11.01 5.55
CA SER A 82 -7.35 10.04 6.10
C SER A 82 -7.75 9.00 5.06
N PRO A 83 -7.70 7.70 5.38
CA PRO A 83 -8.17 6.66 4.46
C PRO A 83 -9.64 6.79 4.11
N ASP A 84 -9.98 6.40 2.90
CA ASP A 84 -11.35 6.42 2.39
C ASP A 84 -11.92 5.01 2.12
N ARG A 85 -11.12 3.97 2.29
CA ARG A 85 -11.53 2.58 2.01
C ARG A 85 -10.65 1.56 2.69
N HIS A 86 -11.16 0.33 2.73
CA HIS A 86 -10.42 -0.88 3.10
C HIS A 86 -10.29 -1.79 1.89
N VAL A 87 -9.10 -2.34 1.67
CA VAL A 87 -8.84 -3.32 0.61
C VAL A 87 -8.29 -4.61 1.21
N TRP A 88 -8.48 -5.72 0.49
CA TRP A 88 -8.09 -7.05 0.93
C TRP A 88 -8.71 -7.45 2.26
N VAL A 89 -9.97 -7.09 2.44
CA VAL A 89 -10.72 -7.42 3.68
C VAL A 89 -10.88 -8.93 3.85
N SER A 90 -10.85 -9.69 2.75
CA SER A 90 -10.86 -11.16 2.80
C SER A 90 -9.68 -11.75 3.58
N ASP A 91 -8.57 -11.02 3.68
CA ASP A 91 -7.37 -11.44 4.41
C ASP A 91 -7.30 -10.90 5.84
N LYS A 92 -8.28 -10.09 6.22
CA LYS A 92 -8.29 -9.44 7.53
C LYS A 92 -8.24 -10.48 8.66
N VAL A 93 -7.41 -10.22 9.67
CA VAL A 93 -7.42 -11.06 10.88
C VAL A 93 -8.76 -10.91 11.60
N SER A 94 -9.27 -12.01 12.14
CA SER A 94 -10.62 -12.04 12.71
C SER A 94 -10.79 -11.16 13.95
N TRP A 95 -9.72 -10.97 14.72
CA TRP A 95 -9.77 -10.18 15.95
C TRP A 95 -9.59 -8.68 15.72
N HIS A 96 -9.28 -8.25 14.50
CA HIS A 96 -9.30 -6.83 14.16
C HIS A 96 -10.68 -6.44 13.68
N VAL A 97 -11.35 -5.58 14.43
CA VAL A 97 -12.70 -5.13 14.11
C VAL A 97 -12.62 -3.77 13.41
N ILE A 98 -13.19 -3.70 12.20
CA ILE A 98 -13.33 -2.43 11.48
C ILE A 98 -14.48 -1.66 12.15
N GLY A 99 -14.16 -0.51 12.73
CA GLY A 99 -15.12 0.29 13.49
C GLY A 99 -15.64 1.52 12.74
N ASP A 100 -15.27 1.69 11.48
CA ASP A 100 -15.74 2.77 10.62
C ASP A 100 -16.76 2.23 9.60
N ASP A 101 -17.33 3.13 8.82
CA ASP A 101 -18.30 2.83 7.76
C ASP A 101 -17.74 3.05 6.35
N LEU A 102 -16.41 3.01 6.22
CA LEU A 102 -15.73 3.12 4.93
C LEU A 102 -16.05 1.90 4.05
N ALA A 103 -15.96 2.10 2.73
CA ALA A 103 -16.12 1.02 1.77
C ALA A 103 -15.12 -0.11 2.05
N GLN A 104 -15.60 -1.35 1.99
CA GLN A 104 -14.80 -2.55 2.23
C GLN A 104 -14.77 -3.37 0.94
N HIS A 105 -13.57 -3.65 0.44
CA HIS A 105 -13.34 -4.45 -0.75
C HIS A 105 -12.63 -5.73 -0.36
N ASP A 106 -13.15 -6.87 -0.82
CA ASP A 106 -12.55 -8.18 -0.55
C ASP A 106 -11.17 -8.33 -1.16
N ALA A 107 -10.93 -7.64 -2.26
CA ALA A 107 -9.66 -7.61 -2.96
C ALA A 107 -9.22 -6.15 -3.18
N PHE A 108 -8.34 -5.92 -4.13
CA PHE A 108 -7.91 -4.58 -4.49
C PHE A 108 -9.03 -3.84 -5.22
N SER A 109 -9.35 -2.64 -4.74
CA SER A 109 -10.40 -1.84 -5.39
C SER A 109 -9.88 -1.09 -6.62
N GLY A 110 -8.58 -0.95 -6.70
CA GLY A 110 -7.92 -0.20 -7.75
C GLY A 110 -8.07 1.30 -7.62
N SER A 111 -7.19 2.00 -8.31
CA SER A 111 -7.29 3.41 -8.65
C SER A 111 -6.46 3.59 -9.90
N GLY A 112 -6.66 4.64 -10.64
CA GLY A 112 -5.90 4.83 -11.86
C GLY A 112 -5.97 3.61 -12.77
N ALA A 113 -4.83 3.09 -13.17
CA ALA A 113 -4.75 1.96 -14.10
C ALA A 113 -5.33 0.66 -13.54
N ALA A 114 -5.30 0.47 -12.23
CA ALA A 114 -5.84 -0.73 -11.61
C ALA A 114 -7.34 -0.64 -11.35
N ALA A 115 -7.93 0.53 -11.49
CA ALA A 115 -9.34 0.77 -11.21
C ALA A 115 -10.27 0.27 -12.31
N ASP A 116 -9.76 -0.08 -13.46
CA ASP A 116 -10.53 -0.46 -14.64
C ASP A 116 -11.01 -1.91 -14.62
N GLY A 117 -10.90 -2.57 -13.48
CA GLY A 117 -11.41 -3.92 -13.31
C GLY A 117 -10.44 -5.03 -13.61
N LEU A 118 -9.18 -4.71 -13.84
CA LEU A 118 -8.16 -5.77 -13.91
C LEU A 118 -7.94 -6.33 -12.50
N PRO A 119 -8.07 -7.63 -12.34
CA PRO A 119 -7.91 -8.23 -11.03
C PRO A 119 -6.46 -8.05 -10.56
N TYR A 120 -6.29 -7.38 -9.45
CA TYR A 120 -5.01 -7.41 -8.77
C TYR A 120 -4.71 -8.84 -8.37
N LYS A 121 -3.64 -9.37 -8.90
CA LYS A 121 -3.18 -10.69 -8.50
C LYS A 121 -2.41 -10.56 -7.20
N LYS A 122 -3.01 -11.03 -6.14
CA LYS A 122 -2.34 -11.13 -4.86
C LYS A 122 -1.01 -11.86 -5.04
N PRO A 123 0.11 -11.29 -4.60
CA PRO A 123 1.37 -12.01 -4.58
C PRO A 123 1.25 -13.28 -3.76
N ALA A 124 1.77 -14.33 -4.26
CA ALA A 124 1.74 -15.62 -3.58
C ALA A 124 2.56 -15.60 -2.28
#